data_b45370f66c53c0d82d597ea5ebd12192
#
_entry.id   b45370f66c53c0d82d597ea5ebd12192
#
_cell.length_a   1.000
_cell.length_b   1.000
_cell.length_c   1.000
_cell.angle_alpha   90.00
_cell.angle_beta   90.00
_cell.angle_gamma   90.00
#
_symmetry.space_group_name_H-M   'P 1'
#
loop_
_entity.id
_entity.type
_entity.pdbx_description
1 polymer ?
#
loop_
_entity_poly.entity_id
_entity_poly.type
_entity_poly.pdbx_seq_one_letter_code
_entity_poly.pdbx_strand_id
1 'polypeptide(L)'
;LSYAPITEPLNEDSFTSLLDQTNQQELPKAQAEIELAPTIDIVTPEPIKSSLSLDLSLEQVDTPMQSSLLQQLKQQLARSEIHLKYQQIYDKHDQETHNYEVTSGFISDDQWYDINDLAELREDSELSIQLDRWILVEACKQLHNFITQYPKAKLIINLNIDILLKDKSFPELISKLLTIIGSKLESPLVLQFSEQAIQPHLAIAQQHIARLRQHGAEISIRDFSSSIYSESILQQLDVQYLKLQSKKTELLKSDDGLARLQEKVLNYLTVKPVGILLSDLDDMNSFANAWNVETRFLQGQYFQKKLDRLTDVQDQ
;
A
#
# COMPACT_ATOMS: atom_id res chain seq x y z
N LEU A 1 -45.64 -1.60 -2.29
CA LEU A 1 -44.69 -1.23 -1.23
C LEU A 1 -43.57 -0.44 -1.87
N SER A 2 -43.65 0.89 -1.82
CA SER A 2 -42.68 1.84 -2.36
C SER A 2 -41.50 1.95 -1.39
N TYR A 3 -40.34 1.60 -1.83
CA TYR A 3 -39.10 1.95 -1.16
C TYR A 3 -38.81 3.44 -1.43
N ALA A 4 -38.86 4.26 -0.39
CA ALA A 4 -38.32 5.61 -0.45
C ALA A 4 -36.78 5.53 -0.37
N PRO A 5 -36.05 6.24 -1.22
CA PRO A 5 -34.60 6.33 -1.08
C PRO A 5 -34.27 7.17 0.15
N ILE A 6 -33.50 6.63 1.06
CA ILE A 6 -32.89 7.39 2.17
C ILE A 6 -31.82 8.27 1.53
N THR A 7 -32.14 9.50 1.22
CA THR A 7 -31.25 10.56 0.78
C THR A 7 -30.99 11.53 1.92
N GLU A 8 -30.33 11.08 2.99
CA GLU A 8 -29.59 12.02 3.82
C GLU A 8 -28.15 12.05 3.30
N PRO A 9 -27.56 13.23 3.06
CA PRO A 9 -26.15 13.33 2.74
C PRO A 9 -25.37 12.78 3.94
N LEU A 10 -24.61 11.72 3.72
CA LEU A 10 -23.68 11.18 4.72
C LEU A 10 -22.68 12.29 5.07
N ASN A 11 -22.79 12.79 6.30
CA ASN A 11 -22.17 14.01 6.78
C ASN A 11 -20.66 13.78 7.02
N GLU A 12 -19.84 14.82 6.93
CA GLU A 12 -18.43 14.84 7.34
C GLU A 12 -18.22 14.24 8.74
N ASP A 13 -19.21 14.34 9.60
CA ASP A 13 -19.27 13.77 10.94
C ASP A 13 -19.06 12.23 10.96
N SER A 14 -19.46 11.50 9.91
CA SER A 14 -19.29 10.04 9.83
C SER A 14 -17.81 9.63 9.67
N PHE A 15 -17.05 10.37 8.89
CA PHE A 15 -15.61 10.14 8.74
C PHE A 15 -14.84 10.63 9.95
N THR A 16 -15.22 11.77 10.55
CA THR A 16 -14.63 12.29 11.78
C THR A 16 -14.83 11.29 12.92
N SER A 17 -16.01 10.71 13.06
CA SER A 17 -16.30 9.66 14.05
C SER A 17 -15.42 8.41 13.85
N LEU A 18 -15.13 8.02 12.61
CA LEU A 18 -14.20 6.91 12.32
C LEU A 18 -12.76 7.25 12.68
N LEU A 19 -12.31 8.48 12.43
CA LEU A 19 -10.98 8.95 12.83
C LEU A 19 -10.83 8.95 14.35
N ASP A 20 -11.82 9.44 15.08
CA ASP A 20 -11.83 9.44 16.54
C ASP A 20 -11.79 8.01 17.11
N GLN A 21 -12.59 7.09 16.53
CA GLN A 21 -12.54 5.67 16.90
C GLN A 21 -11.20 5.02 16.58
N THR A 22 -10.56 5.43 15.48
CA THR A 22 -9.25 4.92 15.07
C THR A 22 -8.15 5.35 16.04
N ASN A 23 -8.23 6.59 16.54
CA ASN A 23 -7.27 7.13 17.51
C ASN A 23 -7.49 6.61 18.95
N GLN A 24 -8.69 6.12 19.30
CA GLN A 24 -9.03 5.62 20.64
C GLN A 24 -8.83 4.11 20.80
N GLN A 25 -8.61 3.36 19.72
CA GLN A 25 -8.30 1.93 19.84
C GLN A 25 -6.84 1.73 20.25
N GLU A 26 -6.59 1.74 21.59
CA GLU A 26 -5.34 1.18 22.12
C GLU A 26 -5.25 -0.30 21.74
N LEU A 27 -4.17 -0.67 21.06
CA LEU A 27 -3.84 -2.07 20.84
C LEU A 27 -3.67 -2.76 22.19
N PRO A 28 -4.24 -3.96 22.41
CA PRO A 28 -4.09 -4.65 23.68
C PRO A 28 -2.61 -4.87 23.97
N LYS A 29 -2.11 -4.27 25.03
CA LYS A 29 -0.76 -4.54 25.55
C LYS A 29 -0.70 -6.03 25.86
N ALA A 30 0.12 -6.75 25.09
CA ALA A 30 0.43 -8.14 25.39
C ALA A 30 1.16 -8.18 26.73
N GLN A 31 0.47 -8.54 27.80
CA GLN A 31 1.09 -8.96 29.04
C GLN A 31 1.71 -10.33 28.79
N ALA A 32 3.01 -10.34 28.48
CA ALA A 32 3.79 -11.56 28.54
C ALA A 32 4.09 -11.86 30.02
N GLU A 33 3.30 -12.71 30.64
CA GLU A 33 3.72 -13.42 31.84
C GLU A 33 4.84 -14.39 31.43
N ILE A 34 6.06 -14.04 31.80
CA ILE A 34 7.21 -14.92 31.68
C ILE A 34 7.16 -15.86 32.90
N GLU A 35 6.71 -17.08 32.69
CA GLU A 35 6.91 -18.17 33.61
C GLU A 35 8.40 -18.52 33.65
N LEU A 36 9.02 -18.32 34.82
CA LEU A 36 10.40 -18.66 35.12
C LEU A 36 10.58 -20.18 35.15
N ALA A 37 11.27 -20.75 34.19
CA ALA A 37 11.78 -22.10 34.23
C ALA A 37 13.08 -22.17 35.05
N PRO A 38 13.41 -23.32 35.69
CA PRO A 38 14.41 -23.40 36.77
C PRO A 38 15.85 -23.30 36.24
N THR A 39 16.66 -22.66 37.09
CA THR A 39 18.10 -22.43 36.95
C THR A 39 18.88 -23.76 36.87
N ILE A 40 19.67 -23.93 35.82
CA ILE A 40 20.71 -24.94 35.72
C ILE A 40 22.07 -24.25 35.93
N ASP A 41 22.78 -24.67 36.97
CA ASP A 41 24.14 -24.25 37.29
C ASP A 41 25.12 -24.69 36.18
N ILE A 42 25.76 -23.73 35.53
CA ILE A 42 26.88 -23.99 34.61
C ILE A 42 28.16 -23.40 35.21
N VAL A 43 29.05 -24.33 35.47
CA VAL A 43 30.42 -24.12 35.96
C VAL A 43 31.22 -23.26 34.94
N THR A 44 31.82 -22.19 35.44
CA THR A 44 32.74 -21.30 34.71
C THR A 44 34.12 -21.93 34.55
N PRO A 45 34.75 -21.94 33.38
CA PRO A 45 36.19 -22.07 33.23
C PRO A 45 36.86 -20.68 33.10
N GLU A 46 38.04 -20.57 33.71
CA GLU A 46 38.87 -19.38 33.81
C GLU A 46 39.42 -18.86 32.47
N PRO A 47 39.89 -17.60 32.41
CA PRO A 47 40.16 -16.90 31.17
C PRO A 47 41.59 -17.18 30.66
N ILE A 48 41.66 -17.56 29.40
CA ILE A 48 42.94 -17.57 28.62
C ILE A 48 43.20 -16.14 28.12
N LYS A 49 44.28 -15.53 28.62
CA LYS A 49 44.86 -14.29 28.10
C LYS A 49 45.49 -14.56 26.74
N SER A 50 44.97 -13.98 25.70
CA SER A 50 45.73 -13.70 24.48
C SER A 50 45.35 -12.34 23.95
N SER A 51 46.33 -11.46 24.03
CA SER A 51 46.34 -10.11 23.49
C SER A 51 46.45 -10.15 21.95
N LEU A 52 45.37 -9.76 21.28
CA LEU A 52 45.39 -9.25 19.92
C LEU A 52 44.33 -8.12 19.87
N SER A 53 44.84 -6.91 20.04
CA SER A 53 44.11 -5.69 19.76
C SER A 53 43.93 -5.56 18.26
N LEU A 54 42.79 -5.96 17.75
CA LEU A 54 42.23 -5.51 16.48
C LEU A 54 41.29 -4.37 16.80
N ASP A 55 41.82 -3.15 16.59
CA ASP A 55 41.04 -1.94 16.53
C ASP A 55 40.07 -2.01 15.32
N LEU A 56 38.96 -2.65 15.51
CA LEU A 56 37.76 -2.49 14.66
C LEU A 56 36.92 -1.41 15.31
N SER A 57 37.29 -0.17 15.04
CA SER A 57 36.35 0.94 15.09
C SER A 57 35.25 0.66 14.05
N LEU A 58 34.27 -0.14 14.48
CA LEU A 58 32.96 -0.10 13.89
C LEU A 58 32.48 1.34 14.09
N GLU A 59 32.66 2.16 13.05
CA GLU A 59 31.86 3.37 12.92
C GLU A 59 30.40 2.94 13.00
N GLN A 60 29.83 3.09 14.20
CA GLN A 60 28.41 3.23 14.34
C GLN A 60 28.04 4.45 13.50
N VAL A 61 27.61 4.20 12.27
CA VAL A 61 26.81 5.14 11.52
C VAL A 61 25.43 5.14 12.18
N ASP A 62 25.38 5.62 13.43
CA ASP A 62 24.16 6.09 14.01
C ASP A 62 23.70 7.26 13.18
N THR A 63 22.69 7.06 12.43
CA THR A 63 22.02 8.02 11.58
C THR A 63 21.12 8.91 12.45
N PRO A 64 21.60 10.05 13.00
CA PRO A 64 20.77 10.97 13.80
C PRO A 64 19.62 11.55 12.97
N MET A 65 19.73 11.48 11.65
CA MET A 65 18.78 12.03 10.68
C MET A 65 17.52 11.16 10.53
N GLN A 66 17.66 9.84 10.63
CA GLN A 66 16.53 8.91 10.45
C GLN A 66 15.60 8.89 11.68
N SER A 67 16.15 8.88 12.89
CA SER A 67 15.34 9.02 14.12
C SER A 67 14.53 10.34 14.16
N SER A 68 15.05 11.38 13.52
CA SER A 68 14.36 12.66 13.36
C SER A 68 13.16 12.58 12.43
N LEU A 69 13.24 11.88 11.29
CA LEU A 69 12.12 11.75 10.33
C LEU A 69 10.95 10.96 10.91
N LEU A 70 11.21 9.87 11.62
CA LEU A 70 10.15 9.11 12.28
C LEU A 70 9.44 9.92 13.39
N GLN A 71 10.20 10.74 14.15
CA GLN A 71 9.62 11.64 15.14
C GLN A 71 8.77 12.74 14.47
N GLN A 72 9.22 13.28 13.36
CA GLN A 72 8.46 14.27 12.59
C GLN A 72 7.18 13.63 12.04
N LEU A 73 7.25 12.42 11.48
CA LEU A 73 6.07 11.68 11.03
C LEU A 73 5.04 11.51 12.16
N LYS A 74 5.48 11.10 13.36
CA LYS A 74 4.61 10.98 14.54
C LYS A 74 3.92 12.29 14.90
N GLN A 75 4.66 13.40 14.88
CA GLN A 75 4.12 14.72 15.19
C GLN A 75 3.12 15.17 14.12
N GLN A 76 3.43 14.97 12.84
CA GLN A 76 2.55 15.36 11.75
C GLN A 76 1.29 14.51 11.70
N LEU A 77 1.38 13.21 11.98
CA LEU A 77 0.19 12.36 12.13
C LEU A 77 -0.70 12.84 13.28
N ALA A 78 -0.12 13.16 14.45
CA ALA A 78 -0.88 13.68 15.57
C ALA A 78 -1.57 15.03 15.29
N ARG A 79 -1.05 15.81 14.33
CA ARG A 79 -1.61 17.10 13.89
C ARG A 79 -2.50 16.97 12.65
N SER A 80 -2.67 15.76 12.12
CA SER A 80 -3.34 15.52 10.83
C SER A 80 -2.71 16.31 9.66
N GLU A 81 -1.40 16.46 9.66
CA GLU A 81 -0.60 17.17 8.64
C GLU A 81 0.04 16.20 7.64
N ILE A 82 -0.43 14.97 7.56
CA ILE A 82 -0.08 14.02 6.49
C ILE A 82 -0.79 14.43 5.21
N HIS A 83 -0.08 14.37 4.10
CA HIS A 83 -0.61 14.73 2.80
C HIS A 83 -0.83 13.49 1.93
N LEU A 84 -1.91 13.50 1.15
CA LEU A 84 -2.19 12.50 0.14
C LEU A 84 -1.97 13.11 -1.24
N LYS A 85 -1.38 12.32 -2.15
CA LYS A 85 -1.28 12.64 -3.58
C LYS A 85 -1.96 11.54 -4.38
N TYR A 86 -2.56 11.95 -5.48
CA TYR A 86 -3.35 11.11 -6.36
C TYR A 86 -2.75 11.12 -7.74
N GLN A 87 -2.53 9.94 -8.31
CA GLN A 87 -2.07 9.80 -9.70
C GLN A 87 -3.03 8.90 -10.47
N GLN A 88 -3.57 9.42 -11.55
CA GLN A 88 -4.48 8.65 -12.38
C GLN A 88 -3.78 7.47 -13.04
N ILE A 89 -4.51 6.38 -13.16
CA ILE A 89 -4.12 5.17 -13.85
C ILE A 89 -4.99 5.06 -15.10
N TYR A 90 -4.35 5.02 -16.25
CA TYR A 90 -5.02 4.87 -17.54
C TYR A 90 -5.45 3.41 -17.72
N ASP A 91 -6.74 3.17 -17.97
CA ASP A 91 -7.29 1.86 -18.32
C ASP A 91 -7.45 1.75 -19.83
N LYS A 92 -6.70 0.88 -20.49
CA LYS A 92 -6.76 0.68 -21.94
C LYS A 92 -8.09 0.10 -22.43
N HIS A 93 -8.84 -0.58 -21.54
CA HIS A 93 -10.07 -1.28 -21.89
C HIS A 93 -11.34 -0.49 -21.55
N ASP A 94 -11.29 0.38 -20.53
CA ASP A 94 -12.44 1.18 -20.12
C ASP A 94 -12.01 2.61 -19.74
N GLN A 95 -12.18 3.53 -20.68
CA GLN A 95 -11.80 4.94 -20.50
C GLN A 95 -12.81 5.74 -19.65
N GLU A 96 -13.96 5.15 -19.31
CA GLU A 96 -14.94 5.79 -18.44
C GLU A 96 -14.63 5.57 -16.95
N THR A 97 -13.71 4.66 -16.62
CA THR A 97 -13.28 4.44 -15.24
C THR A 97 -12.24 5.46 -14.82
N HIS A 98 -12.35 5.93 -13.59
CA HIS A 98 -11.44 6.89 -12.98
C HIS A 98 -10.65 6.19 -11.87
N ASN A 99 -9.56 5.51 -12.27
CA ASN A 99 -8.70 4.78 -11.35
C ASN A 99 -7.55 5.68 -10.89
N TYR A 100 -7.33 5.78 -9.59
CA TYR A 100 -6.24 6.58 -9.01
C TYR A 100 -5.46 5.77 -7.98
N GLU A 101 -4.13 5.91 -8.01
CA GLU A 101 -3.28 5.45 -6.93
C GLU A 101 -3.05 6.57 -5.93
N VAL A 102 -3.19 6.24 -4.64
CA VAL A 102 -2.95 7.15 -3.53
C VAL A 102 -1.55 6.93 -2.99
N THR A 103 -0.78 8.00 -2.93
CA THR A 103 0.53 8.06 -2.28
C THR A 103 0.42 8.96 -1.07
N SER A 104 0.94 8.54 0.09
CA SER A 104 0.96 9.32 1.32
C SER A 104 2.36 9.81 1.63
N GLY A 105 2.46 11.01 2.20
CA GLY A 105 3.74 11.59 2.54
C GLY A 105 3.59 12.79 3.47
N PHE A 106 4.73 13.35 3.83
CA PHE A 106 4.80 14.57 4.62
C PHE A 106 5.93 15.48 4.12
N ILE A 107 5.87 16.73 4.51
CA ILE A 107 6.87 17.73 4.16
C ILE A 107 7.75 18.00 5.39
N SER A 108 9.06 17.88 5.20
CA SER A 108 10.08 18.26 6.17
C SER A 108 11.17 19.06 5.45
N ASP A 109 11.55 20.19 6.00
CA ASP A 109 12.57 21.07 5.40
C ASP A 109 12.30 21.38 3.92
N ASP A 110 11.04 21.70 3.59
CA ASP A 110 10.54 21.94 2.22
C ASP A 110 10.72 20.75 1.25
N GLN A 111 11.01 19.55 1.75
CA GLN A 111 11.15 18.32 0.97
C GLN A 111 10.00 17.37 1.25
N TRP A 112 9.48 16.75 0.17
CA TRP A 112 8.51 15.66 0.26
C TRP A 112 9.17 14.34 0.63
N TYR A 113 8.64 13.65 1.64
CA TYR A 113 9.01 12.29 2.03
C TYR A 113 7.83 11.36 1.82
N ASP A 114 8.01 10.35 0.96
CA ASP A 114 7.02 9.30 0.78
C ASP A 114 7.07 8.34 1.97
N ILE A 115 5.93 8.09 2.59
CA ILE A 115 5.84 7.25 3.78
C ILE A 115 6.22 5.80 3.48
N ASN A 116 5.92 5.31 2.26
CA ASN A 116 6.26 3.95 1.87
C ASN A 116 7.78 3.71 1.74
N ASP A 117 8.57 4.77 1.59
CA ASP A 117 10.03 4.69 1.47
C ASP A 117 10.74 4.73 2.83
N LEU A 118 10.01 5.00 3.93
CA LEU A 118 10.57 5.03 5.27
C LEU A 118 10.80 3.62 5.81
N ALA A 119 12.06 3.18 5.81
CA ALA A 119 12.45 1.85 6.30
C ALA A 119 12.12 1.66 7.78
N GLU A 120 12.29 2.70 8.60
CA GLU A 120 12.10 2.70 10.05
C GLU A 120 10.64 2.47 10.47
N LEU A 121 9.69 2.82 9.60
CA LEU A 121 8.27 2.59 9.85
C LEU A 121 7.96 1.08 9.96
N ARG A 122 8.77 0.23 9.33
CA ARG A 122 8.63 -1.23 9.40
C ARG A 122 8.91 -1.80 10.79
N GLU A 123 9.64 -1.05 11.63
CA GLU A 123 9.98 -1.44 13.00
C GLU A 123 8.94 -0.96 14.01
N ASP A 124 8.07 0.00 13.63
CA ASP A 124 7.01 0.54 14.48
C ASP A 124 5.62 0.14 13.95
N SER A 125 5.22 -1.09 14.28
CA SER A 125 3.94 -1.65 13.80
C SER A 125 2.72 -0.86 14.27
N GLU A 126 2.77 -0.28 15.46
CA GLU A 126 1.64 0.50 16.00
C GLU A 126 1.44 1.78 15.21
N LEU A 127 2.51 2.53 15.00
CA LEU A 127 2.49 3.73 14.16
C LEU A 127 2.08 3.39 12.73
N SER A 128 2.61 2.31 12.17
CA SER A 128 2.29 1.84 10.82
C SER A 128 0.78 1.58 10.66
N ILE A 129 0.15 0.89 11.61
CA ILE A 129 -1.29 0.61 11.59
C ILE A 129 -2.11 1.89 11.76
N GLN A 130 -1.75 2.76 12.72
CA GLN A 130 -2.46 4.03 12.93
C GLN A 130 -2.43 4.90 11.68
N LEU A 131 -1.26 4.99 11.04
CA LEU A 131 -1.06 5.73 9.81
C LEU A 131 -1.90 5.18 8.65
N ASP A 132 -1.87 3.86 8.43
CA ASP A 132 -2.65 3.22 7.37
C ASP A 132 -4.16 3.41 7.58
N ARG A 133 -4.64 3.36 8.83
CA ARG A 133 -6.04 3.67 9.16
C ARG A 133 -6.40 5.11 8.84
N TRP A 134 -5.52 6.06 9.18
CA TRP A 134 -5.72 7.47 8.86
C TRP A 134 -5.78 7.70 7.35
N ILE A 135 -4.82 7.12 6.60
CA ILE A 135 -4.76 7.21 5.13
C ILE A 135 -6.05 6.67 4.50
N LEU A 136 -6.52 5.52 4.96
CA LEU A 136 -7.76 4.90 4.45
C LEU A 136 -8.95 5.81 4.66
N VAL A 137 -9.13 6.35 5.86
CA VAL A 137 -10.27 7.21 6.18
C VAL A 137 -10.22 8.50 5.33
N GLU A 138 -9.06 9.15 5.26
CA GLU A 138 -8.93 10.41 4.50
C GLU A 138 -9.08 10.19 2.99
N ALA A 139 -8.48 9.13 2.43
CA ALA A 139 -8.64 8.78 1.02
C ALA A 139 -10.11 8.44 0.68
N CYS A 140 -10.80 7.71 1.55
CA CYS A 140 -12.21 7.36 1.35
C CYS A 140 -13.13 8.59 1.44
N LYS A 141 -12.81 9.57 2.28
CA LYS A 141 -13.50 10.86 2.33
C LYS A 141 -13.41 11.60 0.99
N GLN A 142 -12.21 11.66 0.41
CA GLN A 142 -12.01 12.26 -0.90
C GLN A 142 -12.78 11.49 -2.00
N LEU A 143 -12.75 10.16 -1.95
CA LEU A 143 -13.49 9.33 -2.90
C LEU A 143 -15.00 9.53 -2.80
N HIS A 144 -15.56 9.59 -1.60
CA HIS A 144 -16.99 9.85 -1.38
C HIS A 144 -17.46 11.15 -2.06
N ASN A 145 -16.67 12.21 -1.95
CA ASN A 145 -16.96 13.46 -2.62
C ASN A 145 -16.83 13.35 -4.14
N PHE A 146 -15.80 12.65 -4.61
CA PHE A 146 -15.48 12.54 -6.04
C PHE A 146 -16.49 11.68 -6.83
N ILE A 147 -17.02 10.61 -6.25
CA ILE A 147 -18.00 9.72 -6.92
C ILE A 147 -19.34 10.39 -7.22
N THR A 148 -19.63 11.53 -6.63
CA THR A 148 -20.84 12.31 -6.96
C THR A 148 -20.83 12.74 -8.42
N GLN A 149 -19.66 13.07 -8.94
CA GLN A 149 -19.41 13.46 -10.33
C GLN A 149 -18.92 12.29 -11.19
N TYR A 150 -18.05 11.44 -10.62
CA TYR A 150 -17.42 10.31 -11.32
C TYR A 150 -17.78 8.97 -10.65
N PRO A 151 -19.00 8.43 -10.90
CA PRO A 151 -19.53 7.27 -10.17
C PRO A 151 -18.75 5.97 -10.39
N LYS A 152 -17.91 5.89 -11.43
CA LYS A 152 -17.01 4.75 -11.70
C LYS A 152 -15.58 4.97 -11.16
N ALA A 153 -15.40 5.86 -10.18
CA ALA A 153 -14.09 6.10 -9.59
C ALA A 153 -13.69 4.98 -8.62
N LYS A 154 -12.39 4.64 -8.65
CA LYS A 154 -11.76 3.61 -7.82
C LYS A 154 -10.41 4.10 -7.29
N LEU A 155 -10.12 3.86 -6.02
CA LEU A 155 -8.83 4.16 -5.41
C LEU A 155 -8.03 2.90 -5.14
N ILE A 156 -6.74 2.95 -5.49
CA ILE A 156 -5.72 2.00 -5.10
C ILE A 156 -4.90 2.63 -3.98
N ILE A 157 -4.94 2.05 -2.79
CA ILE A 157 -4.32 2.62 -1.59
C ILE A 157 -3.17 1.73 -1.15
N ASN A 158 -1.96 2.31 -1.09
CA ASN A 158 -0.77 1.64 -0.60
C ASN A 158 -0.82 1.49 0.92
N LEU A 159 -0.66 0.27 1.42
CA LEU A 159 -0.71 -0.08 2.83
C LEU A 159 0.51 -0.89 3.26
N ASN A 160 0.86 -0.77 4.52
CA ASN A 160 1.86 -1.61 5.14
C ASN A 160 1.29 -3.00 5.47
N ILE A 161 2.17 -3.99 5.54
CA ILE A 161 1.75 -5.37 5.83
C ILE A 161 1.19 -5.54 7.24
N ASP A 162 1.59 -4.69 8.18
CA ASP A 162 1.18 -4.81 9.58
C ASP A 162 -0.31 -4.63 9.80
N ILE A 163 -0.98 -3.74 9.05
CA ILE A 163 -2.43 -3.60 9.15
C ILE A 163 -3.15 -4.88 8.70
N LEU A 164 -2.62 -5.57 7.68
CA LEU A 164 -3.16 -6.85 7.22
C LEU A 164 -2.97 -7.95 8.26
N LEU A 165 -1.78 -8.05 8.87
CA LEU A 165 -1.42 -9.20 9.72
C LEU A 165 -1.84 -9.04 11.18
N LYS A 166 -1.85 -7.81 11.71
CA LYS A 166 -1.97 -7.54 13.15
C LYS A 166 -3.27 -6.84 13.55
N ASP A 167 -3.91 -6.11 12.63
CA ASP A 167 -5.14 -5.39 12.93
C ASP A 167 -6.37 -6.27 12.75
N LYS A 168 -6.88 -6.82 13.85
CA LYS A 168 -8.04 -7.71 13.84
C LYS A 168 -9.33 -7.04 13.39
N SER A 169 -9.45 -5.72 13.55
CA SER A 169 -10.64 -4.94 13.18
C SER A 169 -10.56 -4.34 11.77
N PHE A 170 -9.49 -4.63 11.03
CA PHE A 170 -9.29 -4.13 9.68
C PHE A 170 -10.42 -4.49 8.70
N PRO A 171 -10.90 -5.74 8.63
CA PRO A 171 -12.03 -6.08 7.75
C PRO A 171 -13.30 -5.29 8.06
N GLU A 172 -13.61 -5.07 9.35
CA GLU A 172 -14.75 -4.29 9.79
C GLU A 172 -14.61 -2.80 9.44
N LEU A 173 -13.38 -2.25 9.53
CA LEU A 173 -13.08 -0.89 9.07
C LEU A 173 -13.36 -0.75 7.58
N ILE A 174 -12.88 -1.68 6.75
CA ILE A 174 -13.14 -1.67 5.30
C ILE A 174 -14.63 -1.72 5.00
N SER A 175 -15.38 -2.60 5.68
CA SER A 175 -16.85 -2.68 5.50
C SER A 175 -17.55 -1.37 5.81
N LYS A 176 -17.16 -0.70 6.91
CA LYS A 176 -17.70 0.62 7.29
C LYS A 176 -17.37 1.69 6.25
N LEU A 177 -16.12 1.74 5.79
CA LEU A 177 -15.68 2.71 4.78
C LEU A 177 -16.44 2.53 3.47
N LEU A 178 -16.61 1.29 2.98
CA LEU A 178 -17.38 1.00 1.77
C LEU A 178 -18.84 1.45 1.91
N THR A 179 -19.44 1.24 3.08
CA THR A 179 -20.80 1.70 3.36
C THR A 179 -20.90 3.24 3.32
N ILE A 180 -19.93 3.95 3.92
CA ILE A 180 -19.92 5.41 3.95
C ILE A 180 -19.64 6.00 2.56
N ILE A 181 -18.73 5.41 1.78
CA ILE A 181 -18.47 5.85 0.42
C ILE A 181 -19.75 5.82 -0.41
N GLY A 182 -20.55 4.75 -0.29
CA GLY A 182 -21.82 4.63 -1.00
C GLY A 182 -21.68 4.56 -2.52
N SER A 183 -20.56 4.01 -3.01
CA SER A 183 -20.30 3.86 -4.45
C SER A 183 -21.30 2.92 -5.11
N LYS A 184 -21.58 3.17 -6.39
CA LYS A 184 -22.32 2.24 -7.25
C LYS A 184 -21.45 1.08 -7.75
N LEU A 185 -20.14 1.21 -7.66
CA LEU A 185 -19.21 0.10 -7.92
C LEU A 185 -19.28 -0.89 -6.75
N GLU A 186 -19.22 -2.17 -7.07
CA GLU A 186 -19.15 -3.24 -6.07
C GLU A 186 -17.89 -3.12 -5.20
N SER A 187 -16.76 -2.76 -5.82
CA SER A 187 -15.47 -2.64 -5.15
C SER A 187 -14.75 -1.35 -5.56
N PRO A 188 -15.04 -0.20 -4.93
CA PRO A 188 -14.39 1.08 -5.24
C PRO A 188 -13.00 1.21 -4.59
N LEU A 189 -12.62 0.29 -3.67
CA LEU A 189 -11.33 0.28 -2.98
C LEU A 189 -10.49 -0.92 -3.39
N VAL A 190 -9.25 -0.65 -3.74
CA VAL A 190 -8.19 -1.63 -3.95
C VAL A 190 -7.10 -1.42 -2.90
N LEU A 191 -6.87 -2.43 -2.08
CA LEU A 191 -5.84 -2.40 -1.04
C LEU A 191 -4.55 -2.99 -1.62
N GLN A 192 -3.47 -2.22 -1.63
CA GLN A 192 -2.23 -2.58 -2.29
C GLN A 192 -1.11 -2.86 -1.30
N PHE A 193 -0.52 -4.05 -1.40
CA PHE A 193 0.58 -4.51 -0.53
C PHE A 193 1.82 -4.86 -1.35
N SER A 194 3.00 -4.71 -0.76
CA SER A 194 4.26 -5.09 -1.40
C SER A 194 4.44 -6.61 -1.47
N GLU A 195 4.87 -7.14 -2.62
CA GLU A 195 5.25 -8.55 -2.80
C GLU A 195 6.27 -8.99 -1.74
N GLN A 196 7.31 -8.18 -1.54
CA GLN A 196 8.38 -8.47 -0.59
C GLN A 196 7.89 -8.58 0.85
N ALA A 197 6.90 -7.75 1.23
CA ALA A 197 6.34 -7.78 2.58
C ALA A 197 5.38 -8.97 2.80
N ILE A 198 4.66 -9.40 1.76
CA ILE A 198 3.75 -10.56 1.84
C ILE A 198 4.50 -11.88 1.86
N GLN A 199 5.58 -12.00 1.09
CA GLN A 199 6.29 -13.25 0.86
C GLN A 199 6.61 -14.04 2.14
N PRO A 200 7.16 -13.45 3.22
CA PRO A 200 7.45 -14.18 4.47
C PRO A 200 6.20 -14.67 5.21
N HIS A 201 5.02 -14.12 4.89
CA HIS A 201 3.78 -14.33 5.62
C HIS A 201 2.66 -14.90 4.74
N LEU A 202 2.99 -15.53 3.61
CA LEU A 202 2.05 -15.90 2.54
C LEU A 202 0.82 -16.66 3.03
N ALA A 203 0.98 -17.67 3.88
CA ALA A 203 -0.13 -18.48 4.38
C ALA A 203 -1.11 -17.68 5.26
N ILE A 204 -0.59 -16.78 6.10
CA ILE A 204 -1.41 -15.90 6.95
C ILE A 204 -2.06 -14.82 6.09
N ALA A 205 -1.30 -14.21 5.18
CA ALA A 205 -1.81 -13.20 4.26
C ALA A 205 -2.95 -13.75 3.39
N GLN A 206 -2.88 -14.99 2.94
CA GLN A 206 -3.95 -15.65 2.18
C GLN A 206 -5.27 -15.64 2.95
N GLN A 207 -5.25 -16.00 4.23
CA GLN A 207 -6.46 -16.02 5.07
C GLN A 207 -7.05 -14.61 5.29
N HIS A 208 -6.19 -13.63 5.59
CA HIS A 208 -6.62 -12.26 5.82
C HIS A 208 -7.13 -11.59 4.54
N ILE A 209 -6.48 -11.82 3.40
CA ILE A 209 -6.92 -11.34 2.10
C ILE A 209 -8.30 -11.93 1.75
N ALA A 210 -8.52 -13.23 1.96
CA ALA A 210 -9.82 -13.84 1.72
C ALA A 210 -10.94 -13.17 2.54
N ARG A 211 -10.67 -12.79 3.80
CA ARG A 211 -11.61 -12.03 4.63
C ARG A 211 -11.87 -10.64 4.07
N LEU A 212 -10.86 -9.89 3.68
CA LEU A 212 -11.01 -8.55 3.09
C LEU A 212 -11.84 -8.60 1.79
N ARG A 213 -11.64 -9.64 0.97
CA ARG A 213 -12.44 -9.88 -0.22
C ARG A 213 -13.92 -10.09 0.10
N GLN A 214 -14.22 -10.85 1.16
CA GLN A 214 -15.60 -11.03 1.64
C GLN A 214 -16.26 -9.73 2.10
N HIS A 215 -15.46 -8.76 2.55
CA HIS A 215 -15.91 -7.43 2.95
C HIS A 215 -15.96 -6.42 1.78
N GLY A 216 -15.69 -6.84 0.55
CA GLY A 216 -15.87 -6.05 -0.67
C GLY A 216 -14.64 -5.27 -1.15
N ALA A 217 -13.47 -5.43 -0.53
CA ALA A 217 -12.25 -4.84 -1.05
C ALA A 217 -11.65 -5.68 -2.19
N GLU A 218 -11.00 -5.04 -3.16
CA GLU A 218 -10.10 -5.69 -4.11
C GLU A 218 -8.65 -5.58 -3.63
N ILE A 219 -7.80 -6.48 -4.09
CA ILE A 219 -6.40 -6.58 -3.66
C ILE A 219 -5.47 -6.39 -4.84
N SER A 220 -4.43 -5.60 -4.63
CA SER A 220 -3.30 -5.39 -5.54
C SER A 220 -1.99 -5.79 -4.88
N ILE A 221 -1.09 -6.39 -5.65
CA ILE A 221 0.30 -6.63 -5.23
C ILE A 221 1.19 -5.69 -6.03
N ARG A 222 1.96 -4.83 -5.33
CA ARG A 222 2.96 -3.95 -5.94
C ARG A 222 4.37 -4.52 -5.86
N ASP A 223 5.27 -3.93 -6.62
CA ASP A 223 6.68 -4.31 -6.73
C ASP A 223 6.84 -5.76 -7.22
N PHE A 224 5.88 -6.21 -8.05
CA PHE A 224 5.85 -7.58 -8.54
C PHE A 224 7.09 -7.87 -9.40
N SER A 225 8.02 -8.66 -8.82
CA SER A 225 9.40 -8.70 -9.28
C SER A 225 9.69 -9.75 -10.33
N SER A 226 8.84 -10.74 -10.52
CA SER A 226 9.11 -11.97 -11.29
C SER A 226 10.17 -12.86 -10.64
N SER A 227 10.21 -12.87 -9.31
CA SER A 227 11.02 -13.81 -8.53
C SER A 227 10.45 -15.24 -8.62
N ILE A 228 11.20 -16.20 -8.13
CA ILE A 228 10.72 -17.61 -8.02
C ILE A 228 9.47 -17.76 -7.14
N TYR A 229 9.20 -16.78 -6.28
CA TYR A 229 8.05 -16.76 -5.38
C TYR A 229 6.82 -16.06 -5.97
N SER A 230 7.02 -15.20 -6.98
CA SER A 230 5.96 -14.36 -7.56
C SER A 230 4.81 -15.20 -8.12
N GLU A 231 5.11 -16.30 -8.81
CA GLU A 231 4.09 -17.20 -9.35
C GLU A 231 3.30 -17.89 -8.23
N SER A 232 3.98 -18.34 -7.18
CA SER A 232 3.32 -18.95 -6.01
C SER A 232 2.40 -17.95 -5.31
N ILE A 233 2.82 -16.69 -5.16
CA ILE A 233 1.99 -15.61 -4.60
C ILE A 233 0.74 -15.40 -5.47
N LEU A 234 0.92 -15.31 -6.78
CA LEU A 234 -0.19 -15.12 -7.72
C LEU A 234 -1.18 -16.28 -7.70
N GLN A 235 -0.70 -17.53 -7.61
CA GLN A 235 -1.55 -18.72 -7.54
C GLN A 235 -2.36 -18.79 -6.24
N GLN A 236 -1.75 -18.44 -5.08
CA GLN A 236 -2.33 -18.66 -3.76
C GLN A 236 -3.22 -17.52 -3.28
N LEU A 237 -2.94 -16.28 -3.67
CA LEU A 237 -3.68 -15.12 -3.20
C LEU A 237 -4.86 -14.77 -4.12
N ASP A 238 -5.99 -14.39 -3.53
CA ASP A 238 -7.14 -13.83 -4.28
C ASP A 238 -6.89 -12.35 -4.58
N VAL A 239 -6.07 -12.10 -5.62
CA VAL A 239 -5.69 -10.76 -6.07
C VAL A 239 -6.33 -10.42 -7.41
N GLN A 240 -6.67 -9.15 -7.60
CA GLN A 240 -7.29 -8.63 -8.81
C GLN A 240 -6.33 -7.83 -9.67
N TYR A 241 -5.27 -7.29 -9.05
CA TYR A 241 -4.30 -6.43 -9.74
C TYR A 241 -2.87 -6.78 -9.36
N LEU A 242 -1.96 -6.59 -10.32
CA LEU A 242 -0.51 -6.63 -10.13
C LEU A 242 0.09 -5.34 -10.63
N LYS A 243 0.85 -4.63 -9.79
CA LYS A 243 1.71 -3.53 -10.21
C LYS A 243 3.12 -4.05 -10.39
N LEU A 244 3.61 -4.02 -11.62
CA LEU A 244 4.95 -4.49 -11.93
C LEU A 244 6.00 -3.58 -11.29
N GLN A 245 7.15 -4.15 -10.94
CA GLN A 245 8.27 -3.41 -10.40
C GLN A 245 8.76 -2.35 -11.40
N SER A 246 9.05 -1.13 -10.94
CA SER A 246 9.51 0.02 -11.76
C SER A 246 10.65 -0.33 -12.72
N LYS A 247 11.59 -1.16 -12.29
CA LYS A 247 12.70 -1.63 -13.14
C LYS A 247 12.25 -2.33 -14.44
N LYS A 248 10.98 -2.77 -14.53
CA LYS A 248 10.45 -3.40 -15.74
C LYS A 248 10.26 -2.41 -16.90
N THR A 249 10.13 -1.12 -16.61
CA THR A 249 10.04 -0.07 -17.64
C THR A 249 11.33 0.05 -18.46
N GLU A 250 12.50 -0.32 -17.90
CA GLU A 250 13.74 -0.39 -18.64
C GLU A 250 13.68 -1.37 -19.83
N LEU A 251 12.85 -2.42 -19.74
CA LEU A 251 12.64 -3.37 -20.82
C LEU A 251 11.93 -2.75 -22.03
N LEU A 252 11.23 -1.63 -21.85
CA LEU A 252 10.55 -0.91 -22.94
C LEU A 252 11.53 -0.20 -23.88
N LYS A 253 12.80 -0.05 -23.51
CA LYS A 253 13.81 0.69 -24.27
C LYS A 253 14.40 -0.09 -25.45
N SER A 254 14.09 -1.37 -25.60
CA SER A 254 14.60 -2.22 -26.68
C SER A 254 13.56 -3.24 -27.13
N ASP A 255 13.60 -3.66 -28.39
CA ASP A 255 12.69 -4.64 -28.96
C ASP A 255 12.78 -5.99 -28.24
N ASP A 256 13.97 -6.43 -27.89
CA ASP A 256 14.21 -7.67 -27.15
C ASP A 256 13.67 -7.57 -25.71
N GLY A 257 13.84 -6.40 -25.06
CA GLY A 257 13.26 -6.12 -23.76
C GLY A 257 11.73 -6.14 -23.80
N LEU A 258 11.13 -5.50 -24.80
CA LEU A 258 9.69 -5.47 -25.03
C LEU A 258 9.12 -6.89 -25.20
N ALA A 259 9.77 -7.72 -26.04
CA ALA A 259 9.35 -9.11 -26.25
C ALA A 259 9.41 -9.93 -24.94
N ARG A 260 10.48 -9.75 -24.14
CA ARG A 260 10.60 -10.41 -22.83
C ARG A 260 9.57 -9.94 -21.82
N LEU A 261 9.23 -8.64 -21.81
CA LEU A 261 8.18 -8.11 -20.95
C LEU A 261 6.81 -8.67 -21.34
N GLN A 262 6.52 -8.69 -22.63
CA GLN A 262 5.29 -9.26 -23.19
C GLN A 262 5.12 -10.74 -22.82
N GLU A 263 6.17 -11.56 -22.98
CA GLU A 263 6.17 -12.96 -22.59
C GLU A 263 5.83 -13.15 -21.10
N LYS A 264 6.47 -12.35 -20.22
CA LYS A 264 6.21 -12.41 -18.78
C LYS A 264 4.77 -12.03 -18.43
N VAL A 265 4.25 -10.97 -19.03
CA VAL A 265 2.87 -10.52 -18.82
C VAL A 265 1.89 -11.61 -19.23
N LEU A 266 2.07 -12.22 -20.40
CA LEU A 266 1.23 -13.32 -20.86
C LEU A 266 1.30 -14.54 -19.94
N ASN A 267 2.49 -14.87 -19.42
CA ASN A 267 2.63 -15.95 -18.44
C ASN A 267 1.83 -15.67 -17.16
N TYR A 268 1.85 -14.45 -16.63
CA TYR A 268 1.03 -14.10 -15.45
C TYR A 268 -0.46 -14.21 -15.74
N LEU A 269 -0.91 -13.72 -16.90
CA LEU A 269 -2.31 -13.80 -17.31
C LEU A 269 -2.79 -15.25 -17.53
N THR A 270 -1.87 -16.15 -17.89
CA THR A 270 -2.15 -17.58 -17.97
C THR A 270 -2.36 -18.21 -16.59
N VAL A 271 -1.60 -17.76 -15.59
CA VAL A 271 -1.75 -18.25 -14.20
C VAL A 271 -3.06 -17.74 -13.59
N LYS A 272 -3.37 -16.45 -13.77
CA LYS A 272 -4.58 -15.84 -13.24
C LYS A 272 -5.01 -14.63 -14.08
N PRO A 273 -6.31 -14.47 -14.39
CA PRO A 273 -6.81 -13.27 -15.07
C PRO A 273 -6.81 -12.08 -14.11
N VAL A 274 -5.73 -11.31 -14.10
CA VAL A 274 -5.53 -10.12 -13.27
C VAL A 274 -5.31 -8.86 -14.12
N GLY A 275 -5.67 -7.70 -13.58
CA GLY A 275 -5.31 -6.42 -14.19
C GLY A 275 -3.85 -6.09 -13.91
N ILE A 276 -3.01 -6.05 -14.95
CA ILE A 276 -1.59 -5.72 -14.81
C ILE A 276 -1.39 -4.23 -15.05
N LEU A 277 -0.71 -3.57 -14.10
CA LEU A 277 -0.33 -2.17 -14.14
C LEU A 277 1.19 -2.05 -14.38
N LEU A 278 1.54 -1.28 -15.39
CA LEU A 278 2.90 -0.85 -15.67
C LEU A 278 3.02 0.64 -15.32
N SER A 279 3.91 0.98 -14.38
CA SER A 279 4.10 2.34 -13.85
C SER A 279 5.40 2.99 -14.32
N ASP A 280 5.61 4.24 -13.90
CA ASP A 280 6.81 5.05 -14.19
C ASP A 280 7.05 5.28 -15.69
N LEU A 281 5.96 5.49 -16.42
CA LEU A 281 5.97 5.85 -17.83
C LEU A 281 6.05 7.39 -17.93
N ASP A 282 7.27 7.91 -17.81
CA ASP A 282 7.50 9.35 -17.62
C ASP A 282 7.80 10.07 -18.93
N ASP A 283 7.97 9.34 -20.03
CA ASP A 283 8.21 9.87 -21.37
C ASP A 283 7.32 9.23 -22.43
N MET A 284 7.19 9.93 -23.56
CA MET A 284 6.34 9.52 -24.68
C MET A 284 6.71 8.15 -25.26
N ASN A 285 8.01 7.83 -25.35
CA ASN A 285 8.45 6.59 -25.97
C ASN A 285 8.13 5.40 -25.06
N SER A 286 8.39 5.53 -23.75
CA SER A 286 8.05 4.52 -22.77
C SER A 286 6.54 4.26 -22.75
N PHE A 287 5.72 5.31 -22.78
CA PHE A 287 4.27 5.20 -22.85
C PHE A 287 3.79 4.51 -24.12
N ALA A 288 4.30 4.93 -25.30
CA ALA A 288 3.95 4.34 -26.60
C ALA A 288 4.34 2.86 -26.68
N ASN A 289 5.53 2.49 -26.19
CA ASN A 289 5.99 1.10 -26.16
C ASN A 289 5.17 0.25 -25.17
N ALA A 290 4.82 0.80 -24.01
CA ALA A 290 3.96 0.14 -23.03
C ALA A 290 2.54 -0.14 -23.56
N TRP A 291 2.07 0.67 -24.50
CA TRP A 291 0.78 0.45 -25.16
C TRP A 291 0.71 -0.89 -25.89
N ASN A 292 1.84 -1.35 -26.44
CA ASN A 292 1.94 -2.60 -27.19
C ASN A 292 2.11 -3.84 -26.29
N VAL A 293 2.29 -3.66 -24.97
CA VAL A 293 2.33 -4.76 -24.00
C VAL A 293 0.91 -5.12 -23.57
N GLU A 294 0.62 -6.38 -23.31
CA GLU A 294 -0.71 -6.88 -22.88
C GLU A 294 -1.02 -6.54 -21.41
N THR A 295 -0.52 -5.41 -20.93
CA THR A 295 -0.93 -4.83 -19.66
C THR A 295 -2.21 -4.04 -19.84
N ARG A 296 -3.14 -4.11 -18.89
CA ARG A 296 -4.40 -3.35 -18.93
C ARG A 296 -4.21 -1.90 -18.51
N PHE A 297 -3.37 -1.66 -17.51
CA PHE A 297 -3.23 -0.38 -16.85
C PHE A 297 -1.86 0.23 -17.08
N LEU A 298 -1.84 1.56 -17.35
CA LEU A 298 -0.64 2.36 -17.53
C LEU A 298 -0.65 3.55 -16.57
N GLN A 299 0.51 3.88 -16.00
CA GLN A 299 0.67 5.01 -15.08
C GLN A 299 2.03 5.67 -15.27
N GLY A 300 2.09 6.99 -15.21
CA GLY A 300 3.35 7.75 -15.29
C GLY A 300 3.12 9.23 -15.48
N GLN A 301 4.17 10.02 -15.29
CA GLN A 301 4.12 11.48 -15.37
C GLN A 301 3.79 11.98 -16.79
N TYR A 302 4.08 11.17 -17.81
CA TYR A 302 3.72 11.51 -19.19
C TYR A 302 2.19 11.62 -19.35
N PHE A 303 1.42 10.75 -18.69
CA PHE A 303 -0.04 10.79 -18.74
C PHE A 303 -0.61 11.79 -17.73
N GLN A 304 -0.24 11.67 -16.44
CA GLN A 304 -0.64 12.59 -15.39
C GLN A 304 0.42 12.62 -14.27
N LYS A 305 0.74 13.84 -13.82
CA LYS A 305 1.55 14.02 -12.60
C LYS A 305 0.73 13.70 -11.36
N LYS A 306 1.40 13.42 -10.23
CA LYS A 306 0.76 13.31 -8.92
C LYS A 306 0.15 14.65 -8.53
N LEU A 307 -1.11 14.65 -8.11
CA LEU A 307 -1.89 15.82 -7.72
C LEU A 307 -2.23 15.77 -6.23
N ASP A 308 -2.34 16.94 -5.61
CA ASP A 308 -2.69 17.07 -4.18
C ASP A 308 -4.20 16.87 -3.93
N ARG A 309 -4.99 16.78 -4.98
CA ARG A 309 -6.43 16.56 -4.92
C ARG A 309 -6.88 15.51 -5.92
N LEU A 310 -7.95 14.82 -5.59
CA LEU A 310 -8.63 13.91 -6.51
C LEU A 310 -9.46 14.74 -7.51
N THR A 311 -8.95 14.89 -8.72
CA THR A 311 -9.58 15.68 -9.81
C THR A 311 -9.40 14.95 -11.14
N ASP A 312 -10.34 15.13 -12.08
CA ASP A 312 -10.18 14.61 -13.43
C ASP A 312 -9.13 15.41 -14.20
N VAL A 313 -8.45 14.74 -15.12
CA VAL A 313 -7.48 15.38 -16.05
C VAL A 313 -8.18 16.38 -16.96
N GLN A 314 -9.45 16.15 -17.29
CA GLN A 314 -10.23 17.04 -18.16
C GLN A 314 -10.63 18.35 -17.47
N ASP A 315 -10.55 18.42 -16.15
CA ASP A 315 -10.90 19.60 -15.36
C ASP A 315 -9.68 20.50 -15.08
N GLN A 316 -8.51 20.22 -15.67
CA GLN A 316 -7.27 20.98 -15.59
C GLN A 316 -7.00 21.77 -16.89
#